data_027fd10c1cb0618c7b567be238de51db
#
_entry.id   027fd10c1cb0618c7b567be238de51db
#
_cell.length_a   1.000
_cell.length_b   1.000
_cell.length_c   1.000
_cell.angle_alpha   90.00
_cell.angle_beta   90.00
_cell.angle_gamma   90.00
#
_symmetry.space_group_name_H-M   'P 1'
#
loop_
_entity.id
_entity.type
_entity.pdbx_description
1 polymer ?
#
loop_
_entity_poly.entity_id
_entity_poly.type
_entity_poly.pdbx_seq_one_letter_code
_entity_poly.pdbx_strand_id
1 'polypeptide(L)'
;EIVRLILDWREKSKIKSTYLDTLGPLRRGDGRVHTTYNQTITATGRLSSSDPNLQNIPTRSELGRTVKTAFSAGEGSVFLAVDYSQIELRLLAHLSGDEHLVRAFNEGEDFHAETAARVFGVPVSEVTPDLRSRAKAVNFGIVYGQQAYGLSQSLHISMAEARDMIDRYYEAYPGVRTFLDNVVARAKQTGYAETMYGRRRHIPELKAKNPQLRGFGERTAMNHPMQGTAADIIKIAMARVSRCLEEEGFAAHMILQVHDELDFECP
;
A
#
# COMPACT_ATOMS: atom_id res chain seq x y z
N GLU A 1 31.05 -8.43 -9.92
CA GLU A 1 30.91 -7.45 -11.02
C GLU A 1 29.78 -7.84 -11.97
N ILE A 2 29.81 -9.05 -12.58
CA ILE A 2 28.80 -9.48 -13.58
C ILE A 2 27.37 -9.44 -13.03
N VAL A 3 27.14 -9.87 -11.79
CA VAL A 3 25.81 -9.87 -11.16
C VAL A 3 25.25 -8.45 -11.06
N ARG A 4 26.08 -7.48 -10.68
CA ARG A 4 25.67 -6.06 -10.60
C ARG A 4 25.28 -5.52 -11.97
N LEU A 5 26.06 -5.80 -13.00
CA LEU A 5 25.77 -5.43 -14.39
C LEU A 5 24.44 -6.03 -14.87
N ILE A 6 24.17 -7.29 -14.53
CA ILE A 6 22.89 -7.94 -14.86
C ILE A 6 21.73 -7.26 -14.17
N LEU A 7 21.85 -6.90 -12.88
CA LEU A 7 20.80 -6.21 -12.14
C LEU A 7 20.55 -4.82 -12.72
N ASP A 8 21.59 -4.05 -12.99
CA ASP A 8 21.51 -2.73 -13.63
C ASP A 8 20.88 -2.82 -15.03
N TRP A 9 21.26 -3.80 -15.81
CA TRP A 9 20.68 -4.04 -17.13
C TRP A 9 19.18 -4.38 -17.03
N ARG A 10 18.78 -5.23 -16.07
CA ARG A 10 17.38 -5.60 -15.87
C ARG A 10 16.51 -4.40 -15.51
N GLU A 11 17.01 -3.52 -14.63
CA GLU A 11 16.30 -2.28 -14.26
C GLU A 11 16.11 -1.38 -15.47
N LYS A 12 17.19 -1.06 -16.19
CA LYS A 12 17.18 -0.21 -17.37
C LYS A 12 16.33 -0.80 -18.49
N SER A 13 16.45 -2.09 -18.75
CA SER A 13 15.67 -2.81 -19.75
C SER A 13 14.16 -2.78 -19.43
N LYS A 14 13.80 -2.96 -18.16
CA LYS A 14 12.40 -2.86 -17.71
C LYS A 14 11.85 -1.46 -17.91
N ILE A 15 12.59 -0.42 -17.53
CA ILE A 15 12.15 0.97 -17.70
C ILE A 15 12.01 1.30 -19.18
N LYS A 16 13.00 0.92 -19.99
CA LYS A 16 12.95 1.13 -21.44
C LYS A 16 11.70 0.48 -22.04
N SER A 17 11.52 -0.82 -21.87
CA SER A 17 10.43 -1.57 -22.51
C SER A 17 9.05 -1.20 -21.99
N THR A 18 8.91 -0.90 -20.67
CA THR A 18 7.61 -0.64 -20.06
C THR A 18 7.16 0.81 -20.25
N TYR A 19 8.08 1.76 -20.27
CA TYR A 19 7.75 3.18 -20.30
C TYR A 19 8.23 3.88 -21.58
N LEU A 20 9.53 3.83 -21.91
CA LEU A 20 10.06 4.64 -23.00
C LEU A 20 9.56 4.17 -24.37
N ASP A 21 9.59 2.87 -24.61
CA ASP A 21 9.15 2.30 -25.89
C ASP A 21 7.61 2.27 -26.02
N THR A 22 6.89 2.30 -24.90
CA THR A 22 5.44 2.07 -24.85
C THR A 22 4.64 3.38 -24.78
N LEU A 23 5.05 4.36 -23.98
CA LEU A 23 4.24 5.57 -23.73
C LEU A 23 4.17 6.48 -24.96
N GLY A 24 5.25 6.62 -25.73
CA GLY A 24 5.28 7.44 -26.92
C GLY A 24 4.21 7.05 -27.96
N PRO A 25 4.16 5.76 -28.37
CA PRO A 25 3.14 5.27 -29.30
C PRO A 25 1.70 5.32 -28.77
N LEU A 26 1.51 5.28 -27.43
CA LEU A 26 0.18 5.35 -26.80
C LEU A 26 -0.34 6.78 -26.64
N ARG A 27 0.48 7.78 -26.93
CA ARG A 27 0.06 9.17 -26.91
C ARG A 27 -0.99 9.43 -27.97
N ARG A 28 -2.15 9.94 -27.58
CA ARG A 28 -3.27 10.23 -28.49
C ARG A 28 -3.12 11.60 -29.16
N GLY A 29 -4.06 11.93 -30.07
CA GLY A 29 -4.07 13.19 -30.79
C GLY A 29 -4.23 14.44 -29.92
N ASP A 30 -4.71 14.29 -28.68
CA ASP A 30 -4.75 15.33 -27.65
C ASP A 30 -3.41 15.54 -26.93
N GLY A 31 -2.38 14.78 -27.31
CA GLY A 31 -1.08 14.85 -26.70
C GLY A 31 -0.96 14.08 -25.37
N ARG A 32 -2.00 13.36 -24.94
CA ARG A 32 -2.09 12.68 -23.64
C ARG A 32 -1.98 11.16 -23.78
N VAL A 33 -1.61 10.52 -22.67
CA VAL A 33 -1.66 9.07 -22.50
C VAL A 33 -2.86 8.73 -21.63
N HIS A 34 -3.73 7.84 -22.10
CA HIS A 34 -4.95 7.43 -21.41
C HIS A 34 -4.85 5.98 -21.00
N THR A 35 -4.98 5.71 -19.70
CA THR A 35 -5.05 4.35 -19.15
C THR A 35 -6.48 3.81 -19.17
N THR A 36 -6.61 2.50 -19.11
CA THR A 36 -7.88 1.83 -18.83
C THR A 36 -7.90 1.37 -17.37
N TYR A 37 -8.91 1.82 -16.61
CA TYR A 37 -9.16 1.34 -15.27
C TYR A 37 -10.09 0.14 -15.26
N ASN A 38 -9.62 -0.96 -14.67
CA ASN A 38 -10.41 -2.18 -14.50
C ASN A 38 -10.95 -2.25 -13.07
N GLN A 39 -12.27 -2.39 -12.94
CA GLN A 39 -12.95 -2.38 -11.63
C GLN A 39 -13.15 -3.78 -11.03
N THR A 40 -12.98 -4.84 -11.82
CA THR A 40 -13.35 -6.21 -11.44
C THR A 40 -12.17 -7.18 -11.38
N ILE A 41 -10.94 -6.72 -11.64
CA ILE A 41 -9.76 -7.59 -11.70
C ILE A 41 -9.23 -7.92 -10.31
N THR A 42 -9.17 -6.93 -9.40
CA THR A 42 -8.55 -7.13 -8.09
C THR A 42 -9.54 -7.72 -7.09
N ALA A 43 -9.11 -8.73 -6.35
CA ALA A 43 -9.94 -9.37 -5.32
C ALA A 43 -10.17 -8.48 -4.08
N THR A 44 -9.42 -7.39 -3.93
CA THR A 44 -9.54 -6.46 -2.79
C THR A 44 -10.51 -5.32 -3.06
N GLY A 45 -10.96 -5.14 -4.30
CA GLY A 45 -11.76 -4.00 -4.72
C GLY A 45 -10.95 -2.77 -5.16
N ARG A 46 -9.60 -2.83 -5.12
CA ARG A 46 -8.76 -1.79 -5.74
C ARG A 46 -9.02 -1.74 -7.24
N LEU A 47 -8.82 -0.58 -7.86
CA LEU A 47 -8.71 -0.48 -9.31
C LEU A 47 -7.38 -1.10 -9.76
N SER A 48 -7.34 -1.62 -10.96
CA SER A 48 -6.10 -1.88 -11.68
C SER A 48 -6.06 -1.04 -12.95
N SER A 49 -4.86 -0.71 -13.42
CA SER A 49 -4.61 0.13 -14.56
C SER A 49 -3.88 -0.67 -15.63
N SER A 50 -4.32 -0.56 -16.89
CA SER A 50 -3.71 -1.24 -18.04
C SER A 50 -3.74 -0.36 -19.29
N ASP A 51 -2.85 -0.65 -20.22
CA ASP A 51 -2.78 -0.08 -21.57
C ASP A 51 -2.68 1.46 -21.64
N PRO A 52 -1.71 2.08 -20.93
CA PRO A 52 -0.65 1.54 -20.09
C PRO A 52 -1.00 1.48 -18.61
N ASN A 53 -0.25 0.70 -17.81
CA ASN A 53 -0.38 0.74 -16.36
C ASN A 53 0.30 2.00 -15.79
N LEU A 54 -0.50 3.00 -15.41
CA LEU A 54 -0.02 4.25 -14.80
C LEU A 54 0.05 4.21 -13.26
N GLN A 55 -0.43 3.12 -12.63
CA GLN A 55 -0.35 2.96 -11.16
C GLN A 55 1.01 2.45 -10.67
N ASN A 56 1.90 2.03 -11.57
CA ASN A 56 3.18 1.43 -11.24
C ASN A 56 4.39 2.22 -11.77
N ILE A 57 4.24 3.53 -11.97
CA ILE A 57 5.36 4.39 -12.36
C ILE A 57 6.43 4.32 -11.26
N PRO A 58 7.68 3.93 -11.57
CA PRO A 58 8.69 3.71 -10.55
C PRO A 58 9.11 5.04 -9.91
N THR A 59 9.21 5.05 -8.56
CA THR A 59 9.59 6.25 -7.79
C THR A 59 10.79 6.02 -6.87
N ARG A 60 11.23 4.75 -6.73
CA ARG A 60 12.28 4.39 -5.77
C ARG A 60 13.69 4.67 -6.28
N SER A 61 13.96 4.39 -7.55
CA SER A 61 15.27 4.66 -8.16
C SER A 61 15.31 6.05 -8.81
N GLU A 62 16.51 6.57 -9.01
CA GLU A 62 16.73 7.85 -9.70
C GLU A 62 16.18 7.81 -11.13
N LEU A 63 16.48 6.73 -11.86
CA LEU A 63 15.99 6.51 -13.20
C LEU A 63 14.45 6.43 -13.25
N GLY A 64 13.84 5.79 -12.26
CA GLY A 64 12.38 5.76 -12.12
C GLY A 64 11.77 7.13 -11.88
N ARG A 65 12.38 7.93 -11.03
CA ARG A 65 11.93 9.34 -10.82
C ARG A 65 12.03 10.16 -12.09
N THR A 66 13.06 9.96 -12.91
CA THR A 66 13.18 10.60 -14.23
C THR A 66 12.00 10.26 -15.15
N VAL A 67 11.52 9.02 -15.14
CA VAL A 67 10.28 8.66 -15.89
C VAL A 67 9.08 9.46 -15.39
N LYS A 68 8.93 9.64 -14.09
CA LYS A 68 7.82 10.42 -13.52
C LYS A 68 7.87 11.89 -13.99
N THR A 69 9.04 12.50 -14.21
CA THR A 69 9.15 13.88 -14.69
C THR A 69 8.71 14.08 -16.16
N ALA A 70 8.53 12.99 -16.92
CA ALA A 70 7.99 13.07 -18.27
C ALA A 70 6.48 13.31 -18.30
N PHE A 71 5.79 13.12 -17.16
CA PHE A 71 4.37 13.45 -17.04
C PHE A 71 4.22 14.88 -16.54
N SER A 72 3.54 15.71 -17.34
CA SER A 72 3.27 17.11 -17.02
C SER A 72 1.79 17.40 -17.15
N ALA A 73 1.30 18.38 -16.41
CA ALA A 73 -0.01 18.97 -16.66
C ALA A 73 -0.04 19.67 -18.03
N GLY A 74 -1.22 19.94 -18.55
CA GLY A 74 -1.41 20.75 -19.73
C GLY A 74 -0.88 22.17 -19.54
N GLU A 75 -0.73 22.91 -20.66
CA GLU A 75 -0.26 24.30 -20.62
C GLU A 75 -1.20 25.16 -19.76
N GLY A 76 -0.63 25.94 -18.85
CA GLY A 76 -1.38 26.77 -17.90
C GLY A 76 -1.98 26.03 -16.71
N SER A 77 -1.71 24.72 -16.56
CA SER A 77 -2.20 23.89 -15.46
C SER A 77 -1.09 23.31 -14.62
N VAL A 78 -1.42 22.89 -13.40
CA VAL A 78 -0.53 22.18 -12.48
C VAL A 78 -1.09 20.81 -12.11
N PHE A 79 -0.19 19.89 -11.81
CA PHE A 79 -0.52 18.62 -11.18
C PHE A 79 -0.71 18.81 -9.67
N LEU A 80 -1.86 18.36 -9.15
CA LEU A 80 -2.11 18.26 -7.72
C LEU A 80 -2.30 16.78 -7.37
N ALA A 81 -1.37 16.21 -6.62
CA ALA A 81 -1.47 14.85 -6.07
C ALA A 81 -1.93 14.91 -4.62
N VAL A 82 -3.01 14.18 -4.28
CA VAL A 82 -3.60 14.13 -2.95
C VAL A 82 -3.62 12.69 -2.49
N ASP A 83 -2.73 12.36 -1.55
CA ASP A 83 -2.54 11.01 -1.01
C ASP A 83 -3.06 10.88 0.41
N TYR A 84 -3.72 9.76 0.72
CA TYR A 84 -4.08 9.41 2.10
C TYR A 84 -2.84 8.96 2.86
N SER A 85 -2.39 9.77 3.79
CA SER A 85 -1.26 9.43 4.65
C SER A 85 -1.50 8.15 5.44
N GLN A 86 -0.84 7.05 5.04
CA GLN A 86 -0.80 5.78 5.77
C GLN A 86 -2.19 5.18 6.05
N ILE A 87 -3.12 5.25 5.10
CA ILE A 87 -4.52 4.84 5.31
C ILE A 87 -4.65 3.42 5.87
N GLU A 88 -3.87 2.45 5.38
CA GLU A 88 -3.96 1.06 5.84
C GLU A 88 -3.54 0.91 7.32
N LEU A 89 -2.55 1.68 7.78
CA LEU A 89 -2.13 1.69 9.18
C LEU A 89 -3.16 2.40 10.08
N ARG A 90 -3.78 3.48 9.60
CA ARG A 90 -4.90 4.14 10.30
C ARG A 90 -6.12 3.21 10.41
N LEU A 91 -6.39 2.44 9.37
CA LEU A 91 -7.44 1.42 9.40
C LEU A 91 -7.10 0.29 10.36
N LEU A 92 -5.84 -0.15 10.43
CA LEU A 92 -5.41 -1.13 11.41
C LEU A 92 -5.62 -0.60 12.84
N ALA A 93 -5.25 0.67 13.13
CA ALA A 93 -5.48 1.30 14.41
C ALA A 93 -6.98 1.33 14.77
N HIS A 94 -7.83 1.78 13.84
CA HIS A 94 -9.28 1.86 14.03
C HIS A 94 -9.92 0.49 14.25
N LEU A 95 -9.60 -0.49 13.41
CA LEU A 95 -10.22 -1.82 13.45
C LEU A 95 -9.75 -2.66 14.62
N SER A 96 -8.49 -2.52 15.04
CA SER A 96 -7.95 -3.22 16.21
C SER A 96 -8.37 -2.59 17.52
N GLY A 97 -8.69 -1.27 17.51
CA GLY A 97 -8.95 -0.50 18.72
C GLY A 97 -7.73 -0.43 19.66
N ASP A 98 -6.52 -0.72 19.17
CA ASP A 98 -5.31 -0.67 19.98
C ASP A 98 -5.05 0.78 20.44
N GLU A 99 -5.06 0.99 21.76
CA GLU A 99 -5.00 2.33 22.35
C GLU A 99 -3.71 3.07 22.01
N HIS A 100 -2.58 2.36 21.93
CA HIS A 100 -1.30 2.96 21.60
C HIS A 100 -1.25 3.39 20.12
N LEU A 101 -1.79 2.55 19.23
CA LEU A 101 -1.88 2.86 17.80
C LEU A 101 -2.80 4.05 17.55
N VAL A 102 -4.00 4.03 18.15
CA VAL A 102 -4.99 5.10 18.01
C VAL A 102 -4.44 6.43 18.53
N ARG A 103 -3.78 6.41 19.70
CA ARG A 103 -3.16 7.61 20.28
C ARG A 103 -2.09 8.19 19.37
N ALA A 104 -1.14 7.38 18.90
CA ALA A 104 -0.05 7.86 18.03
C ALA A 104 -0.57 8.58 16.77
N PHE A 105 -1.63 8.07 16.15
CA PHE A 105 -2.25 8.75 15.01
C PHE A 105 -3.04 10.01 15.37
N ASN A 106 -3.68 10.07 16.53
CA ASN A 106 -4.45 11.24 16.96
C ASN A 106 -3.55 12.39 17.41
N GLU A 107 -2.41 12.08 18.02
CA GLU A 107 -1.43 13.07 18.49
C GLU A 107 -0.48 13.54 17.38
N GLY A 108 -0.59 12.96 16.18
CA GLY A 108 0.25 13.34 15.03
C GLY A 108 1.71 12.94 15.18
N GLU A 109 2.00 11.95 16.02
CA GLU A 109 3.34 11.43 16.24
C GLU A 109 3.88 10.69 15.02
N ASP A 110 5.20 10.62 14.89
CA ASP A 110 5.84 9.76 13.89
C ASP A 110 5.67 8.29 14.29
N PHE A 111 4.58 7.69 13.84
CA PHE A 111 4.22 6.31 14.14
C PHE A 111 5.37 5.31 13.89
N HIS A 112 6.20 5.52 12.88
CA HIS A 112 7.33 4.63 12.61
C HIS A 112 8.46 4.82 13.64
N ALA A 113 8.65 6.03 14.15
CA ALA A 113 9.60 6.29 15.21
C ALA A 113 9.09 5.73 16.55
N GLU A 114 7.81 5.90 16.86
CA GLU A 114 7.18 5.29 18.05
C GLU A 114 7.28 3.76 18.04
N THR A 115 6.98 3.14 16.89
CA THR A 115 7.15 1.69 16.74
C THR A 115 8.60 1.28 16.93
N ALA A 116 9.56 2.03 16.36
CA ALA A 116 10.98 1.74 16.52
C ALA A 116 11.40 1.79 18.00
N ALA A 117 10.99 2.84 18.72
CA ALA A 117 11.28 2.99 20.14
C ALA A 117 10.80 1.77 20.95
N ARG A 118 9.57 1.31 20.71
CA ARG A 118 8.98 0.17 21.41
C ARG A 118 9.61 -1.16 21.01
N VAL A 119 9.78 -1.42 19.73
CA VAL A 119 10.33 -2.69 19.23
C VAL A 119 11.80 -2.87 19.57
N PHE A 120 12.58 -1.78 19.53
CA PHE A 120 14.02 -1.84 19.82
C PHE A 120 14.36 -1.47 21.27
N GLY A 121 13.39 -1.01 22.07
CA GLY A 121 13.59 -0.70 23.49
C GLY A 121 14.46 0.54 23.71
N VAL A 122 14.37 1.55 22.84
CA VAL A 122 15.11 2.81 22.93
C VAL A 122 14.15 4.00 23.10
N PRO A 123 14.57 5.10 23.73
CA PRO A 123 13.78 6.34 23.72
C PRO A 123 13.54 6.83 22.30
N VAL A 124 12.38 7.47 22.04
CA VAL A 124 12.04 8.03 20.71
C VAL A 124 13.11 9.00 20.21
N SER A 125 13.73 9.78 21.10
CA SER A 125 14.82 10.71 20.79
C SER A 125 16.10 10.04 20.29
N GLU A 126 16.27 8.74 20.54
CA GLU A 126 17.44 7.95 20.13
C GLU A 126 17.15 7.07 18.90
N VAL A 127 15.93 7.16 18.33
CA VAL A 127 15.57 6.41 17.14
C VAL A 127 16.33 6.94 15.92
N THR A 128 17.25 6.13 15.43
CA THR A 128 18.02 6.43 14.22
C THR A 128 17.16 6.26 12.96
N PRO A 129 17.55 6.87 11.81
CA PRO A 129 16.88 6.64 10.53
C PRO A 129 16.81 5.15 10.12
N ASP A 130 17.84 4.35 10.49
CA ASP A 130 17.86 2.91 10.23
C ASP A 130 16.80 2.18 11.07
N LEU A 131 16.74 2.41 12.38
CA LEU A 131 15.74 1.83 13.27
C LEU A 131 14.32 2.19 12.81
N ARG A 132 14.10 3.46 12.44
CA ARG A 132 12.82 3.93 11.89
C ARG A 132 12.46 3.22 10.58
N SER A 133 13.43 3.00 9.70
CA SER A 133 13.24 2.27 8.43
C SER A 133 12.89 0.81 8.67
N ARG A 134 13.55 0.15 9.62
CA ARG A 134 13.24 -1.24 10.02
C ARG A 134 11.85 -1.34 10.64
N ALA A 135 11.48 -0.43 11.54
CA ALA A 135 10.14 -0.38 12.10
C ALA A 135 9.07 -0.14 11.02
N LYS A 136 9.35 0.71 10.04
CA LYS A 136 8.46 0.90 8.87
C LYS A 136 8.23 -0.42 8.12
N ALA A 137 9.27 -1.22 7.92
CA ALA A 137 9.13 -2.54 7.27
C ALA A 137 8.30 -3.51 8.13
N VAL A 138 8.45 -3.49 9.46
CA VAL A 138 7.60 -4.29 10.37
C VAL A 138 6.15 -3.83 10.30
N ASN A 139 5.88 -2.53 10.41
CA ASN A 139 4.53 -1.97 10.37
C ASN A 139 3.77 -2.39 9.11
N PHE A 140 4.37 -2.22 7.94
CA PHE A 140 3.76 -2.67 6.69
C PHE A 140 3.71 -4.18 6.58
N GLY A 141 4.75 -4.87 7.06
CA GLY A 141 4.76 -6.33 7.10
C GLY A 141 3.56 -6.91 7.84
N ILE A 142 3.23 -6.36 9.00
CA ILE A 142 2.08 -6.80 9.82
C ILE A 142 0.75 -6.57 9.07
N VAL A 143 0.55 -5.40 8.45
CA VAL A 143 -0.66 -5.11 7.65
C VAL A 143 -0.83 -6.12 6.51
N TYR A 144 0.28 -6.56 5.90
CA TYR A 144 0.25 -7.55 4.82
C TYR A 144 0.31 -9.00 5.30
N GLY A 145 0.24 -9.25 6.61
CA GLY A 145 0.34 -10.58 7.20
C GLY A 145 1.71 -11.24 6.98
N GLN A 146 2.76 -10.45 6.79
CA GLN A 146 4.12 -10.94 6.58
C GLN A 146 4.61 -11.68 7.82
N GLN A 147 5.19 -12.86 7.61
CA GLN A 147 5.81 -13.67 8.66
C GLN A 147 7.33 -13.43 8.74
N ALA A 148 7.97 -13.99 9.77
CA ALA A 148 9.39 -13.82 10.03
C ALA A 148 10.29 -14.09 8.80
N TYR A 149 9.96 -15.08 7.97
CA TYR A 149 10.71 -15.36 6.73
C TYR A 149 10.68 -14.17 5.77
N GLY A 150 9.51 -13.62 5.48
CA GLY A 150 9.39 -12.48 4.58
C GLY A 150 10.11 -11.24 5.13
N LEU A 151 9.99 -10.98 6.44
CA LEU A 151 10.65 -9.86 7.10
C LEU A 151 12.19 -10.03 7.08
N SER A 152 12.70 -11.24 7.35
CA SER A 152 14.14 -11.51 7.32
C SER A 152 14.74 -11.26 5.93
N GLN A 153 14.03 -11.64 4.87
CA GLN A 153 14.48 -11.39 3.49
C GLN A 153 14.46 -9.89 3.16
N SER A 154 13.43 -9.15 3.58
CA SER A 154 13.29 -7.73 3.26
C SER A 154 14.28 -6.84 4.02
N LEU A 155 14.66 -7.23 5.24
CA LEU A 155 15.61 -6.50 6.08
C LEU A 155 17.03 -7.05 6.05
N HIS A 156 17.27 -8.18 5.36
CA HIS A 156 18.56 -8.89 5.31
C HIS A 156 19.08 -9.25 6.72
N ILE A 157 18.18 -9.72 7.58
CA ILE A 157 18.46 -10.15 8.97
C ILE A 157 18.19 -11.65 9.12
N SER A 158 18.59 -12.21 10.28
CA SER A 158 18.29 -13.60 10.60
C SER A 158 16.79 -13.84 10.85
N MET A 159 16.36 -15.08 10.69
CA MET A 159 15.00 -15.51 11.04
C MET A 159 14.66 -15.29 12.51
N ALA A 160 15.65 -15.43 13.40
CA ALA A 160 15.47 -15.24 14.83
C ALA A 160 15.21 -13.76 15.15
N GLU A 161 16.01 -12.85 14.60
CA GLU A 161 15.82 -11.39 14.74
C GLU A 161 14.46 -10.94 14.18
N ALA A 162 14.09 -11.43 12.99
CA ALA A 162 12.79 -11.09 12.40
C ALA A 162 11.62 -11.55 13.27
N ARG A 163 11.73 -12.72 13.90
CA ARG A 163 10.72 -13.24 14.81
C ARG A 163 10.65 -12.39 16.08
N ASP A 164 11.79 -12.08 16.70
CA ASP A 164 11.85 -11.22 17.89
C ASP A 164 11.22 -9.85 17.63
N MET A 165 11.49 -9.23 16.46
CA MET A 165 10.87 -7.97 16.07
C MET A 165 9.35 -8.06 15.94
N ILE A 166 8.82 -9.14 15.37
CA ILE A 166 7.38 -9.37 15.25
C ILE A 166 6.75 -9.60 16.63
N ASP A 167 7.39 -10.40 17.48
CA ASP A 167 6.89 -10.71 18.82
C ASP A 167 6.85 -9.41 19.68
N ARG A 168 7.91 -8.61 19.68
CA ARG A 168 7.93 -7.29 20.36
C ARG A 168 6.91 -6.30 19.78
N TYR A 169 6.65 -6.34 18.48
CA TYR A 169 5.59 -5.54 17.89
C TYR A 169 4.23 -5.91 18.48
N TYR A 170 3.91 -7.18 18.59
CA TYR A 170 2.65 -7.63 19.17
C TYR A 170 2.56 -7.44 20.69
N GLU A 171 3.70 -7.45 21.40
CA GLU A 171 3.75 -7.04 22.81
C GLU A 171 3.44 -5.55 22.97
N ALA A 172 3.97 -4.72 22.07
CA ALA A 172 3.72 -3.27 22.08
C ALA A 172 2.29 -2.91 21.65
N TYR A 173 1.67 -3.73 20.78
CA TYR A 173 0.34 -3.52 20.20
C TYR A 173 -0.54 -4.77 20.33
N PRO A 174 -0.95 -5.15 21.56
CA PRO A 174 -1.70 -6.40 21.80
C PRO A 174 -3.08 -6.41 21.15
N GLY A 175 -3.72 -5.23 20.99
CA GLY A 175 -4.98 -5.09 20.29
C GLY A 175 -4.89 -5.51 18.81
N VAL A 176 -3.77 -5.21 18.17
CA VAL A 176 -3.51 -5.61 16.78
C VAL A 176 -3.45 -7.14 16.66
N ARG A 177 -2.73 -7.79 17.57
CA ARG A 177 -2.65 -9.27 17.59
C ARG A 177 -4.03 -9.91 17.72
N THR A 178 -4.78 -9.46 18.74
CA THR A 178 -6.12 -9.96 19.01
C THR A 178 -7.05 -9.75 17.80
N PHE A 179 -7.01 -8.59 17.18
CA PHE A 179 -7.80 -8.30 15.99
C PHE A 179 -7.48 -9.23 14.83
N LEU A 180 -6.20 -9.39 14.49
CA LEU A 180 -5.77 -10.21 13.35
C LEU A 180 -6.09 -11.70 13.57
N ASP A 181 -5.89 -12.22 14.79
CA ASP A 181 -6.23 -13.59 15.15
C ASP A 181 -7.76 -13.82 15.02
N ASN A 182 -8.59 -12.89 15.46
CA ASN A 182 -10.04 -12.92 15.32
C ASN A 182 -10.50 -12.89 13.86
N VAL A 183 -9.86 -12.05 13.02
CA VAL A 183 -10.13 -12.00 11.57
C VAL A 183 -9.88 -13.36 10.92
N VAL A 184 -8.75 -13.99 11.23
CA VAL A 184 -8.41 -15.31 10.69
C VAL A 184 -9.39 -16.38 11.20
N ALA A 185 -9.70 -16.37 12.49
CA ALA A 185 -10.66 -17.32 13.09
C ALA A 185 -12.04 -17.22 12.43
N ARG A 186 -12.55 -15.99 12.27
CA ARG A 186 -13.83 -15.72 11.59
C ARG A 186 -13.78 -16.15 10.11
N ALA A 187 -12.70 -15.84 9.39
CA ALA A 187 -12.57 -16.23 8.00
C ALA A 187 -12.51 -17.75 7.80
N LYS A 188 -11.90 -18.49 8.72
CA LYS A 188 -11.93 -19.98 8.72
C LYS A 188 -13.34 -20.54 8.88
N GLN A 189 -14.18 -19.89 9.67
CA GLN A 189 -15.57 -20.31 9.89
C GLN A 189 -16.48 -19.95 8.70
N THR A 190 -16.37 -18.72 8.20
CA THR A 190 -17.27 -18.17 7.16
C THR A 190 -16.81 -18.46 5.73
N GLY A 191 -15.51 -18.70 5.52
CA GLY A 191 -14.90 -18.85 4.19
C GLY A 191 -14.55 -17.54 3.51
N TYR A 192 -14.71 -16.38 4.17
CA TYR A 192 -14.40 -15.07 3.62
C TYR A 192 -13.90 -14.09 4.69
N ALA A 193 -13.20 -13.05 4.25
CA ALA A 193 -12.94 -11.83 5.02
C ALA A 193 -13.78 -10.68 4.49
N GLU A 194 -14.08 -9.69 5.34
CA GLU A 194 -15.03 -8.60 5.04
C GLU A 194 -14.43 -7.23 5.40
N THR A 195 -14.73 -6.21 4.60
CA THR A 195 -14.36 -4.80 4.89
C THR A 195 -15.40 -4.14 5.80
N MET A 196 -15.10 -2.93 6.29
CA MET A 196 -16.05 -2.10 7.06
C MET A 196 -17.34 -1.79 6.26
N TYR A 197 -17.29 -1.83 4.94
CA TYR A 197 -18.42 -1.55 4.06
C TYR A 197 -19.11 -2.82 3.54
N GLY A 198 -18.78 -3.99 4.11
CA GLY A 198 -19.44 -5.26 3.77
C GLY A 198 -18.94 -5.93 2.49
N ARG A 199 -17.82 -5.46 1.90
CA ARG A 199 -17.19 -6.17 0.77
C ARG A 199 -16.59 -7.47 1.24
N ARG A 200 -16.99 -8.58 0.63
CA ARG A 200 -16.54 -9.94 0.98
C ARG A 200 -15.53 -10.44 -0.04
N ARG A 201 -14.42 -10.98 0.48
CA ARG A 201 -13.45 -11.75 -0.29
C ARG A 201 -13.49 -13.19 0.16
N HIS A 202 -13.95 -14.09 -0.71
CA HIS A 202 -13.91 -15.52 -0.47
C HIS A 202 -12.47 -16.04 -0.53
N ILE A 203 -12.10 -16.91 0.41
CA ILE A 203 -10.73 -17.41 0.59
C ILE A 203 -10.76 -18.94 0.70
N PRO A 204 -10.93 -19.66 -0.43
CA PRO A 204 -10.98 -21.13 -0.43
C PRO A 204 -9.67 -21.75 0.08
N GLU A 205 -8.54 -21.07 0.00
CA GLU A 205 -7.23 -21.50 0.46
C GLU A 205 -7.19 -21.80 1.95
N LEU A 206 -8.07 -21.20 2.76
CA LEU A 206 -8.16 -21.47 4.20
C LEU A 206 -8.50 -22.94 4.52
N LYS A 207 -9.14 -23.65 3.57
CA LYS A 207 -9.48 -25.09 3.69
C LYS A 207 -8.45 -26.01 3.04
N ALA A 208 -7.35 -25.45 2.49
CA ALA A 208 -6.35 -26.25 1.80
C ALA A 208 -5.60 -27.19 2.76
N LYS A 209 -5.35 -28.43 2.31
CA LYS A 209 -4.52 -29.40 3.03
C LYS A 209 -3.05 -28.98 3.07
N ASN A 210 -2.57 -28.33 1.99
CA ASN A 210 -1.21 -27.81 1.89
C ASN A 210 -1.01 -26.64 2.88
N PRO A 211 -0.06 -26.73 3.84
CA PRO A 211 0.18 -25.68 4.83
C PRO A 211 0.60 -24.33 4.23
N GLN A 212 1.34 -24.34 3.13
CA GLN A 212 1.79 -23.11 2.46
C GLN A 212 0.60 -22.36 1.84
N LEU A 213 -0.32 -23.10 1.18
CA LEU A 213 -1.52 -22.53 0.59
C LEU A 213 -2.49 -22.03 1.66
N ARG A 214 -2.65 -22.80 2.75
CA ARG A 214 -3.45 -22.36 3.91
C ARG A 214 -2.88 -21.11 4.56
N GLY A 215 -1.56 -21.04 4.77
CA GLY A 215 -0.89 -19.84 5.29
C GLY A 215 -1.03 -18.62 4.34
N PHE A 216 -1.07 -18.83 3.03
CA PHE A 216 -1.43 -17.77 2.08
C PHE A 216 -2.87 -17.29 2.30
N GLY A 217 -3.82 -18.19 2.51
CA GLY A 217 -5.20 -17.84 2.83
C GLY A 217 -5.32 -17.03 4.13
N GLU A 218 -4.58 -17.39 5.18
CA GLU A 218 -4.57 -16.64 6.44
C GLU A 218 -4.03 -15.21 6.26
N ARG A 219 -2.93 -15.03 5.55
CA ARG A 219 -2.42 -13.69 5.22
C ARG A 219 -3.40 -12.88 4.39
N THR A 220 -4.07 -13.53 3.44
CA THR A 220 -5.12 -12.90 2.63
C THR A 220 -6.28 -12.42 3.50
N ALA A 221 -6.69 -13.22 4.49
CA ALA A 221 -7.73 -12.83 5.45
C ALA A 221 -7.31 -11.64 6.31
N MET A 222 -6.08 -11.65 6.84
CA MET A 222 -5.53 -10.55 7.65
C MET A 222 -5.50 -9.22 6.88
N ASN A 223 -5.06 -9.25 5.62
CA ASN A 223 -4.87 -8.05 4.82
C ASN A 223 -6.19 -7.42 4.33
N HIS A 224 -7.20 -8.24 4.01
CA HIS A 224 -8.40 -7.77 3.32
C HIS A 224 -9.20 -6.68 4.07
N PRO A 225 -9.40 -6.75 5.40
CA PRO A 225 -10.12 -5.69 6.12
C PRO A 225 -9.49 -4.31 5.94
N MET A 226 -8.17 -4.18 5.95
CA MET A 226 -7.48 -2.91 5.75
C MET A 226 -7.44 -2.50 4.28
N GLN A 227 -6.87 -3.34 3.41
CA GLN A 227 -6.68 -3.01 2.00
C GLN A 227 -8.01 -2.85 1.26
N GLY A 228 -8.99 -3.71 1.56
CA GLY A 228 -10.31 -3.61 0.94
C GLY A 228 -11.08 -2.39 1.43
N THR A 229 -11.02 -2.07 2.73
CA THR A 229 -11.65 -0.85 3.27
C THR A 229 -11.01 0.41 2.71
N ALA A 230 -9.67 0.45 2.56
CA ALA A 230 -9.00 1.56 1.88
C ALA A 230 -9.51 1.74 0.44
N ALA A 231 -9.69 0.63 -0.29
CA ALA A 231 -10.26 0.66 -1.64
C ALA A 231 -11.71 1.14 -1.68
N ASP A 232 -12.52 0.83 -0.66
CA ASP A 232 -13.89 1.33 -0.54
C ASP A 232 -13.89 2.83 -0.24
N ILE A 233 -13.05 3.29 0.70
CA ILE A 233 -12.93 4.71 1.06
C ILE A 233 -12.50 5.56 -0.14
N ILE A 234 -11.45 5.15 -0.88
CA ILE A 234 -10.99 5.95 -2.02
C ILE A 234 -12.05 6.05 -3.12
N LYS A 235 -12.83 5.00 -3.38
CA LYS A 235 -13.94 5.04 -4.35
C LYS A 235 -15.06 5.97 -3.92
N ILE A 236 -15.41 5.97 -2.64
CA ILE A 236 -16.38 6.91 -2.08
C ILE A 236 -15.85 8.34 -2.19
N ALA A 237 -14.56 8.55 -1.87
CA ALA A 237 -13.91 9.85 -2.00
C ALA A 237 -13.91 10.34 -3.45
N MET A 238 -13.56 9.49 -4.43
CA MET A 238 -13.61 9.83 -5.86
C MET A 238 -15.00 10.34 -6.27
N ALA A 239 -16.06 9.60 -5.92
CA ALA A 239 -17.42 9.98 -6.27
C ALA A 239 -17.87 11.30 -5.61
N ARG A 240 -17.46 11.53 -4.35
CA ARG A 240 -17.78 12.78 -3.63
C ARG A 240 -17.00 13.97 -4.17
N VAL A 241 -15.70 13.80 -4.41
CA VAL A 241 -14.84 14.85 -4.96
C VAL A 241 -15.28 15.24 -6.36
N SER A 242 -15.56 14.25 -7.25
CA SER A 242 -16.08 14.53 -8.59
C SER A 242 -17.35 15.39 -8.53
N ARG A 243 -18.30 15.02 -7.69
CA ARG A 243 -19.54 15.80 -7.50
C ARG A 243 -19.25 17.21 -6.95
N CYS A 244 -18.38 17.34 -5.97
CA CYS A 244 -18.03 18.64 -5.40
C CYS A 244 -17.38 19.55 -6.45
N LEU A 245 -16.47 19.04 -7.29
CA LEU A 245 -15.85 19.81 -8.37
C LEU A 245 -16.89 20.33 -9.36
N GLU A 246 -17.90 19.52 -9.70
CA GLU A 246 -18.99 19.90 -10.60
C GLU A 246 -19.92 20.94 -9.95
N GLU A 247 -20.40 20.69 -8.72
CA GLU A 247 -21.38 21.53 -8.00
C GLU A 247 -20.81 22.91 -7.63
N GLU A 248 -19.52 22.97 -7.26
CA GLU A 248 -18.84 24.23 -6.88
C GLU A 248 -18.21 24.94 -8.11
N GLY A 249 -18.28 24.34 -9.29
CA GLY A 249 -17.78 24.94 -10.54
C GLY A 249 -16.26 25.07 -10.62
N PHE A 250 -15.51 24.17 -9.94
CA PHE A 250 -14.05 24.14 -10.06
C PHE A 250 -13.62 23.72 -11.47
N ALA A 251 -12.61 24.42 -12.01
CA ALA A 251 -12.01 24.04 -13.30
C ALA A 251 -10.99 22.88 -13.18
N ALA A 252 -10.81 22.33 -12.00
CA ALA A 252 -9.94 21.19 -11.74
C ALA A 252 -10.58 19.88 -12.22
N HIS A 253 -9.77 18.98 -12.77
CA HIS A 253 -10.21 17.67 -13.26
C HIS A 253 -9.45 16.54 -12.55
N MET A 254 -10.18 15.56 -11.98
CA MET A 254 -9.58 14.32 -11.50
C MET A 254 -9.13 13.49 -12.70
N ILE A 255 -7.83 13.20 -12.80
CA ILE A 255 -7.24 12.56 -13.98
C ILE A 255 -6.71 11.15 -13.71
N LEU A 256 -6.21 10.87 -12.51
CA LEU A 256 -5.69 9.56 -12.15
C LEU A 256 -6.10 9.17 -10.72
N GLN A 257 -6.17 7.87 -10.51
CA GLN A 257 -6.23 7.23 -9.20
C GLN A 257 -5.07 6.23 -9.09
N VAL A 258 -4.22 6.39 -8.08
CA VAL A 258 -3.03 5.56 -7.84
C VAL A 258 -3.09 5.03 -6.42
N HIS A 259 -3.59 3.80 -6.23
CA HIS A 259 -3.75 3.11 -4.95
C HIS A 259 -4.60 3.88 -3.93
N ASP A 260 -4.01 4.77 -3.15
CA ASP A 260 -4.59 5.65 -2.12
C ASP A 260 -4.42 7.15 -2.43
N GLU A 261 -4.00 7.47 -3.67
CA GLU A 261 -3.77 8.81 -4.18
C GLU A 261 -4.78 9.15 -5.29
N LEU A 262 -5.22 10.40 -5.32
CA LEU A 262 -5.97 11.01 -6.40
C LEU A 262 -5.17 12.15 -7.00
N ASP A 263 -4.98 12.09 -8.32
CA ASP A 263 -4.28 13.13 -9.06
C ASP A 263 -5.26 14.01 -9.83
N PHE A 264 -5.03 15.29 -9.78
CA PHE A 264 -5.83 16.30 -10.43
C PHE A 264 -4.98 17.15 -11.36
N GLU A 265 -5.61 17.65 -12.40
CA GLU A 265 -5.09 18.76 -13.20
C GLU A 265 -5.89 20.00 -12.86
N CYS A 266 -5.19 21.03 -12.40
CA CYS A 266 -5.77 22.30 -11.96
C CYS A 266 -5.20 23.45 -12.79
N PRO A 267 -6.03 24.36 -13.33
CA PRO A 267 -5.57 25.56 -14.02
C PRO A 267 -4.73 26.47 -13.14
#